data_deda4ba8e332abf2ee2b029ab9e3e9b3
#
_entry.id   deda4ba8e332abf2ee2b029ab9e3e9b3
#
_cell.length_a   1.000
_cell.length_b   1.000
_cell.length_c   1.000
_cell.angle_alpha   90.00
_cell.angle_beta   90.00
_cell.angle_gamma   90.00
#
_symmetry.space_group_name_H-M   'P 1'
#
loop_
_entity.id
_entity.type
_entity.pdbx_description
1 polymer ?
#
loop_
_entity_poly.entity_id
_entity_poly.type
_entity_poly.pdbx_seq_one_letter_code
_entity_poly.pdbx_strand_id
1 'polypeptide(L)'
;MPATRRRYSGEAEVSGLPSFELRPGVAFPDWAAVTSPAAVDALTAILSAFDLAKNWSGYDDEEDRVRQAVIEGLAELDGGPDAEWIAARTGLDEGRVATLLGRLAARDLVVRDGGSNAIVGAYPLTTRSTEHRVGFGGKVTHAMCAVDALGTGAMFDADVVIESRCRACGGPIRIATKDRGIALDSVEPEPTVVWSGNRYEGACAATSLCTVIAFFCSEAHLEEWQGANHPGAEGCRLTPDEAMQVGRALFAPVLTHAAGAVGRMA
;
A
#
# COMPACT_ATOMS: atom_id res chain seq x y z
N MET A 1 9.98 -19.00 -47.33
CA MET A 1 10.39 -17.77 -46.61
C MET A 1 10.18 -18.02 -45.13
N PRO A 2 11.23 -18.10 -44.29
CA PRO A 2 11.07 -18.39 -42.87
C PRO A 2 10.72 -17.13 -42.13
N ALA A 3 9.69 -17.23 -41.24
CA ALA A 3 9.24 -16.18 -40.35
C ALA A 3 10.29 -15.90 -39.27
N THR A 4 10.76 -14.67 -39.24
CA THR A 4 11.70 -14.16 -38.24
C THR A 4 10.99 -14.02 -36.89
N ARG A 5 11.30 -14.91 -35.93
CA ARG A 5 10.91 -14.74 -34.53
C ARG A 5 11.67 -13.53 -33.95
N ARG A 6 10.95 -12.45 -33.67
CA ARG A 6 11.48 -11.38 -32.82
C ARG A 6 11.64 -11.93 -31.39
N ARG A 7 12.87 -11.97 -30.91
CA ARG A 7 13.17 -12.16 -29.49
C ARG A 7 12.82 -10.85 -28.81
N TYR A 8 11.82 -10.86 -27.93
CA TYR A 8 11.61 -9.80 -26.96
C TYR A 8 12.71 -9.94 -25.90
N SER A 9 13.72 -9.11 -25.97
CA SER A 9 14.64 -8.84 -24.87
C SER A 9 13.88 -7.94 -23.89
N GLY A 10 13.53 -8.50 -22.74
CA GLY A 10 12.80 -7.78 -21.68
C GLY A 10 13.72 -6.84 -20.90
N GLU A 11 14.03 -5.70 -21.49
CA GLU A 11 14.37 -4.46 -20.80
C GLU A 11 13.27 -3.48 -21.23
N ALA A 12 12.17 -3.44 -20.49
CA ALA A 12 11.16 -2.42 -20.67
C ALA A 12 11.85 -1.08 -20.40
N GLU A 13 11.83 -0.18 -21.40
CA GLU A 13 12.29 1.19 -21.25
C GLU A 13 11.48 1.87 -20.13
N VAL A 14 12.08 1.97 -18.95
CA VAL A 14 11.57 2.72 -17.79
C VAL A 14 11.64 4.25 -18.03
N SER A 15 12.19 4.65 -19.19
CA SER A 15 12.31 6.04 -19.63
C SER A 15 10.95 6.60 -20.04
N GLY A 16 10.31 7.37 -19.11
CA GLY A 16 9.05 8.07 -19.36
C GLY A 16 7.94 7.77 -18.35
N LEU A 17 8.12 6.81 -17.44
CA LEU A 17 7.15 6.56 -16.38
C LEU A 17 7.26 7.62 -15.26
N PRO A 18 6.12 8.05 -14.66
CA PRO A 18 6.14 9.07 -13.63
C PRO A 18 6.92 8.59 -12.40
N SER A 19 7.93 9.34 -12.00
CA SER A 19 8.73 9.07 -10.82
C SER A 19 9.18 10.36 -10.14
N PHE A 20 9.44 10.30 -8.85
CA PHE A 20 9.96 11.42 -8.07
C PHE A 20 10.84 10.89 -6.93
N GLU A 21 11.53 11.77 -6.24
CA GLU A 21 12.32 11.41 -5.08
C GLU A 21 11.46 11.51 -3.81
N LEU A 22 11.26 10.38 -3.11
CA LEU A 22 10.50 10.31 -1.86
C LEU A 22 11.25 11.06 -0.74
N ARG A 23 12.51 10.75 -0.60
CA ARG A 23 13.52 11.37 0.27
C ARG A 23 14.89 11.25 -0.42
N PRO A 24 15.94 11.97 0.03
CA PRO A 24 17.25 11.96 -0.66
C PRO A 24 17.76 10.55 -0.98
N GLY A 25 17.98 10.28 -2.26
CA GLY A 25 18.48 8.99 -2.77
C GLY A 25 17.45 7.87 -2.92
N VAL A 26 16.17 8.11 -2.66
CA VAL A 26 15.10 7.10 -2.79
C VAL A 26 14.12 7.49 -3.89
N ALA A 27 14.27 6.84 -5.06
CA ALA A 27 13.32 6.97 -6.15
C ALA A 27 11.98 6.31 -5.80
N PHE A 28 10.88 6.93 -6.23
CA PHE A 28 9.52 6.47 -5.96
C PHE A 28 8.61 6.69 -7.18
N PRO A 29 7.73 5.74 -7.51
CA PRO A 29 7.69 4.39 -6.93
C PRO A 29 8.85 3.51 -7.41
N ASP A 30 9.02 2.34 -6.81
CA ASP A 30 10.00 1.34 -7.28
C ASP A 30 9.48 0.62 -8.52
N TRP A 31 9.73 1.18 -9.68
CA TRP A 31 9.32 0.58 -10.96
C TRP A 31 9.99 -0.76 -11.26
N ALA A 32 11.11 -1.09 -10.62
CA ALA A 32 11.76 -2.40 -10.80
C ALA A 32 10.90 -3.55 -10.21
N ALA A 33 9.98 -3.24 -9.30
CA ALA A 33 9.03 -4.20 -8.77
C ALA A 33 7.87 -4.53 -9.74
N VAL A 34 7.72 -3.79 -10.86
CA VAL A 34 6.56 -3.87 -11.76
C VAL A 34 6.97 -4.44 -13.12
N THR A 35 6.46 -5.61 -13.45
CA THR A 35 6.81 -6.33 -14.69
C THR A 35 5.61 -6.59 -15.60
N SER A 36 4.38 -6.58 -15.04
CA SER A 36 3.15 -6.77 -15.81
C SER A 36 2.64 -5.45 -16.41
N PRO A 37 2.19 -5.41 -17.67
CA PRO A 37 1.54 -4.25 -18.26
C PRO A 37 0.32 -3.75 -17.45
N ALA A 38 -0.51 -4.67 -16.95
CA ALA A 38 -1.68 -4.31 -16.14
C ALA A 38 -1.27 -3.64 -14.81
N ALA A 39 -0.17 -4.08 -14.19
CA ALA A 39 0.36 -3.45 -12.99
C ALA A 39 0.97 -2.07 -13.29
N VAL A 40 1.61 -1.87 -14.47
CA VAL A 40 2.10 -0.55 -14.93
C VAL A 40 0.92 0.41 -15.10
N ASP A 41 -0.14 -0.03 -15.77
CA ASP A 41 -1.34 0.80 -16.00
C ASP A 41 -2.00 1.18 -14.67
N ALA A 42 -2.19 0.22 -13.77
CA ALA A 42 -2.79 0.46 -12.46
C ALA A 42 -1.95 1.42 -11.59
N LEU A 43 -0.63 1.22 -11.53
CA LEU A 43 0.26 2.11 -10.78
C LEU A 43 0.27 3.52 -11.35
N THR A 44 0.33 3.65 -12.68
CA THR A 44 0.27 4.95 -13.37
C THR A 44 -1.04 5.68 -13.07
N ALA A 45 -2.15 4.96 -13.06
CA ALA A 45 -3.47 5.50 -12.73
C ALA A 45 -3.53 6.00 -11.27
N ILE A 46 -3.00 5.23 -10.31
CA ILE A 46 -2.93 5.62 -8.89
C ILE A 46 -2.06 6.88 -8.73
N LEU A 47 -0.88 6.92 -9.35
CA LEU A 47 0.02 8.08 -9.28
C LEU A 47 -0.64 9.35 -9.80
N SER A 48 -1.40 9.23 -10.89
CA SER A 48 -2.09 10.35 -11.54
C SER A 48 -3.32 10.81 -10.74
N ALA A 49 -4.12 9.86 -10.25
CA ALA A 49 -5.36 10.18 -9.54
C ALA A 49 -5.10 10.89 -8.21
N PHE A 50 -4.04 10.51 -7.49
CA PHE A 50 -3.74 11.01 -6.15
C PHE A 50 -2.72 12.16 -6.13
N ASP A 51 -2.14 12.56 -7.28
CA ASP A 51 -1.03 13.51 -7.35
C ASP A 51 0.07 13.19 -6.30
N LEU A 52 0.48 11.90 -6.28
CA LEU A 52 1.41 11.39 -5.27
C LEU A 52 2.72 12.17 -5.23
N ALA A 53 3.20 12.64 -6.38
CA ALA A 53 4.41 13.44 -6.44
C ALA A 53 4.31 14.70 -5.59
N LYS A 54 3.19 15.42 -5.64
CA LYS A 54 2.96 16.63 -4.84
C LYS A 54 2.84 16.33 -3.35
N ASN A 55 2.12 15.25 -3.01
CA ASN A 55 1.82 14.94 -1.62
C ASN A 55 2.97 14.24 -0.91
N TRP A 56 3.69 13.34 -1.62
CA TRP A 56 4.67 12.43 -1.02
C TRP A 56 6.13 12.78 -1.30
N SER A 57 6.47 13.75 -2.15
CA SER A 57 7.86 14.13 -2.40
C SER A 57 8.44 15.06 -1.32
N GLY A 58 9.76 15.03 -1.18
CA GLY A 58 10.52 16.07 -0.49
C GLY A 58 10.26 16.15 1.02
N TYR A 59 10.30 15.02 1.74
CA TYR A 59 10.37 15.04 3.19
C TYR A 59 11.70 15.63 3.66
N ASP A 60 11.63 16.38 4.75
CA ASP A 60 12.84 16.57 5.54
C ASP A 60 13.11 15.35 6.44
N ASP A 61 14.32 15.25 6.99
CA ASP A 61 14.74 14.10 7.79
C ASP A 61 13.86 13.87 9.05
N GLU A 62 13.28 14.92 9.60
CA GLU A 62 12.41 14.80 10.77
C GLU A 62 11.00 14.35 10.37
N GLU A 63 10.47 14.87 9.25
CA GLU A 63 9.19 14.42 8.69
C GLU A 63 9.26 12.93 8.34
N ASP A 64 10.36 12.49 7.70
CA ASP A 64 10.54 11.08 7.35
C ASP A 64 10.63 10.18 8.58
N ARG A 65 11.43 10.56 9.60
CA ARG A 65 11.51 9.83 10.87
C ARG A 65 10.17 9.71 11.59
N VAL A 66 9.41 10.81 11.67
CA VAL A 66 8.09 10.81 12.30
C VAL A 66 7.11 9.94 11.51
N ARG A 67 7.10 10.01 10.17
CA ARG A 67 6.27 9.14 9.34
C ARG A 67 6.58 7.67 9.52
N GLN A 68 7.87 7.30 9.51
CA GLN A 68 8.30 5.91 9.73
C GLN A 68 7.87 5.43 11.11
N ALA A 69 8.07 6.23 12.17
CA ALA A 69 7.61 5.89 13.52
C ALA A 69 6.09 5.71 13.61
N VAL A 70 5.30 6.53 12.91
CA VAL A 70 3.83 6.34 12.84
C VAL A 70 3.49 4.98 12.22
N ILE A 71 4.11 4.63 11.11
CA ILE A 71 3.84 3.36 10.41
C ILE A 71 4.26 2.15 11.27
N GLU A 72 5.44 2.23 11.90
CA GLU A 72 5.90 1.20 12.84
C GLU A 72 4.94 1.06 14.03
N GLY A 73 4.49 2.17 14.62
CA GLY A 73 3.52 2.15 15.71
C GLY A 73 2.17 1.54 15.33
N LEU A 74 1.69 1.76 14.11
CA LEU A 74 0.47 1.12 13.60
C LEU A 74 0.62 -0.40 13.41
N ALA A 75 1.84 -0.89 13.23
CA ALA A 75 2.13 -2.32 13.14
C ALA A 75 2.38 -2.96 14.53
N GLU A 76 2.95 -2.23 15.47
CA GLU A 76 3.39 -2.75 16.77
C GLU A 76 2.32 -2.63 17.86
N LEU A 77 1.46 -1.61 17.81
CA LEU A 77 0.50 -1.29 18.88
C LEU A 77 -0.91 -1.75 18.52
N ASP A 78 -1.71 -2.07 19.52
CA ASP A 78 -3.13 -2.41 19.32
C ASP A 78 -4.00 -1.19 18.93
N GLY A 79 -3.42 0.02 18.95
CA GLY A 79 -4.01 1.28 18.51
C GLY A 79 -2.98 2.13 17.78
N GLY A 80 -3.35 3.31 17.32
CA GLY A 80 -2.38 4.23 16.70
C GLY A 80 -1.39 4.76 17.74
N PRO A 81 -0.13 5.08 17.35
CA PRO A 81 0.85 5.67 18.25
C PRO A 81 0.41 7.11 18.62
N ASP A 82 0.68 7.50 19.85
CA ASP A 82 0.52 8.89 20.29
C ASP A 82 1.81 9.71 20.13
N ALA A 83 1.74 10.99 20.45
CA ALA A 83 2.89 11.90 20.30
C ALA A 83 4.03 11.54 21.25
N GLU A 84 3.75 11.03 22.46
CA GLU A 84 4.73 10.61 23.45
C GLU A 84 5.53 9.40 22.94
N TRP A 85 4.83 8.38 22.42
CA TRP A 85 5.46 7.19 21.83
C TRP A 85 6.36 7.55 20.64
N ILE A 86 5.86 8.44 19.74
CA ILE A 86 6.63 8.90 18.57
C ILE A 86 7.85 9.72 19.00
N ALA A 87 7.71 10.59 20.00
CA ALA A 87 8.80 11.40 20.56
C ALA A 87 9.91 10.50 21.12
N ALA A 88 9.55 9.48 21.90
CA ALA A 88 10.49 8.49 22.45
C ALA A 88 11.20 7.71 21.32
N ARG A 89 10.50 7.37 20.23
CA ARG A 89 11.04 6.61 19.10
C ARG A 89 11.97 7.44 18.22
N THR A 90 11.67 8.72 18.03
CA THR A 90 12.38 9.62 17.11
C THR A 90 13.47 10.45 17.79
N GLY A 91 13.43 10.60 19.12
CA GLY A 91 14.30 11.49 19.89
C GLY A 91 13.95 12.97 19.72
N LEU A 92 12.76 13.30 19.21
CA LEU A 92 12.22 14.66 19.10
C LEU A 92 11.37 14.99 20.33
N ASP A 93 11.20 16.29 20.65
CA ASP A 93 10.21 16.70 21.65
C ASP A 93 8.78 16.58 21.11
N GLU A 94 7.81 16.40 22.01
CA GLU A 94 6.40 16.18 21.65
C GLU A 94 5.80 17.37 20.87
N GLY A 95 6.19 18.62 21.18
CA GLY A 95 5.72 19.80 20.47
C GLY A 95 6.18 19.80 19.01
N ARG A 96 7.43 19.36 18.77
CA ARG A 96 7.95 19.19 17.43
C ARG A 96 7.23 18.06 16.69
N VAL A 97 7.04 16.90 17.35
CA VAL A 97 6.25 15.78 16.81
C VAL A 97 4.84 16.22 16.43
N ALA A 98 4.13 16.94 17.30
CA ALA A 98 2.78 17.43 17.01
C ALA A 98 2.74 18.35 15.78
N THR A 99 3.75 19.22 15.62
CA THR A 99 3.89 20.09 14.45
C THR A 99 4.09 19.28 13.17
N LEU A 100 5.00 18.29 13.18
CA LEU A 100 5.30 17.44 12.04
C LEU A 100 4.11 16.55 11.66
N LEU A 101 3.42 15.99 12.64
CA LEU A 101 2.17 15.24 12.40
C LEU A 101 1.10 16.10 11.73
N GLY A 102 1.01 17.39 12.08
CA GLY A 102 0.13 18.33 11.40
C GLY A 102 0.47 18.52 9.92
N ARG A 103 1.77 18.64 9.60
CA ARG A 103 2.25 18.75 8.22
C ARG A 103 2.00 17.47 7.42
N LEU A 104 2.30 16.29 8.01
CA LEU A 104 2.07 15.00 7.38
C LEU A 104 0.58 14.75 7.12
N ALA A 105 -0.30 15.13 8.06
CA ALA A 105 -1.74 15.03 7.88
C ALA A 105 -2.27 15.96 6.76
N ALA A 106 -1.73 17.18 6.64
CA ALA A 106 -2.09 18.10 5.56
C ALA A 106 -1.69 17.58 4.15
N ARG A 107 -0.75 16.63 4.08
CA ARG A 107 -0.26 15.97 2.86
C ARG A 107 -0.88 14.59 2.65
N ASP A 108 -1.91 14.22 3.42
CA ASP A 108 -2.55 12.90 3.42
C ASP A 108 -1.57 11.73 3.64
N LEU A 109 -0.52 11.94 4.43
CA LEU A 109 0.47 10.93 4.79
C LEU A 109 0.17 10.24 6.10
N VAL A 110 -0.57 10.93 6.96
CA VAL A 110 -1.08 10.45 8.25
C VAL A 110 -2.57 10.77 8.29
N VAL A 111 -3.38 9.76 8.58
CA VAL A 111 -4.82 9.90 8.73
C VAL A 111 -5.16 10.08 10.21
N ARG A 112 -5.89 11.16 10.52
CA ARG A 112 -6.35 11.46 11.86
C ARG A 112 -7.84 11.29 12.01
N ASP A 113 -8.27 10.91 13.19
CA ASP A 113 -9.69 10.90 13.54
C ASP A 113 -10.20 12.32 13.74
N GLY A 114 -11.31 12.66 13.08
CA GLY A 114 -11.84 14.02 13.07
C GLY A 114 -12.38 14.51 14.43
N GLY A 115 -12.70 13.62 15.35
CA GLY A 115 -13.22 13.96 16.68
C GLY A 115 -12.14 14.00 17.75
N SER A 116 -11.33 12.95 17.84
CA SER A 116 -10.27 12.78 18.86
C SER A 116 -8.92 13.32 18.43
N ASN A 117 -8.72 13.57 17.15
CA ASN A 117 -7.43 13.90 16.54
C ASN A 117 -6.35 12.81 16.68
N ALA A 118 -6.74 11.61 17.11
CA ALA A 118 -5.85 10.46 17.21
C ALA A 118 -5.36 10.02 15.83
N ILE A 119 -4.15 9.45 15.77
CA ILE A 119 -3.62 8.82 14.56
C ILE A 119 -4.39 7.52 14.35
N VAL A 120 -5.07 7.40 13.22
CA VAL A 120 -5.84 6.22 12.85
C VAL A 120 -5.33 5.53 11.59
N GLY A 121 -4.31 6.07 10.95
CA GLY A 121 -3.69 5.43 9.80
C GLY A 121 -2.50 6.19 9.24
N ALA A 122 -1.68 5.47 8.51
CA ALA A 122 -0.67 5.93 7.57
C ALA A 122 -0.46 4.80 6.56
N TYR A 123 -0.53 5.13 5.27
CA TYR A 123 -0.48 4.10 4.23
C TYR A 123 0.73 3.17 4.38
N PRO A 124 0.49 1.84 4.34
CA PRO A 124 -0.74 1.13 3.99
C PRO A 124 -1.67 0.78 5.18
N LEU A 125 -1.34 1.12 6.43
CA LEU A 125 -1.97 0.60 7.63
C LEU A 125 -3.00 1.55 8.26
N THR A 126 -3.98 0.95 8.96
CA THR A 126 -5.00 1.67 9.73
C THR A 126 -5.42 0.91 10.98
N THR A 127 -5.77 1.65 12.05
CA THR A 127 -6.41 1.09 13.26
C THR A 127 -7.91 0.85 13.08
N ARG A 128 -8.49 1.42 12.01
CA ARG A 128 -9.91 1.22 11.71
C ARG A 128 -10.13 -0.18 11.17
N SER A 129 -11.20 -0.83 11.62
CA SER A 129 -11.59 -2.12 11.07
C SER A 129 -11.94 -1.98 9.59
N THR A 130 -11.23 -2.72 8.75
CA THR A 130 -11.49 -2.88 7.32
C THR A 130 -11.71 -4.36 7.02
N GLU A 131 -12.07 -4.67 5.79
CA GLU A 131 -12.15 -6.06 5.34
C GLU A 131 -10.77 -6.73 5.15
N HIS A 132 -9.67 -5.97 5.26
CA HIS A 132 -8.31 -6.44 5.00
C HIS A 132 -7.49 -6.51 6.30
N ARG A 133 -7.45 -7.70 6.92
CA ARG A 133 -6.61 -7.97 8.08
C ARG A 133 -5.27 -8.52 7.60
N VAL A 134 -4.18 -7.99 8.13
CA VAL A 134 -2.82 -8.39 7.75
C VAL A 134 -2.07 -8.84 9.01
N GLY A 135 -1.69 -10.11 9.02
CA GLY A 135 -0.95 -10.74 10.12
C GLY A 135 0.52 -10.94 9.75
N PHE A 136 1.44 -10.46 10.59
CA PHE A 136 2.89 -10.71 10.52
C PHE A 136 3.53 -10.47 11.90
N GLY A 137 4.69 -11.10 12.15
CA GLY A 137 5.40 -10.93 13.42
C GLY A 137 4.57 -11.23 14.68
N GLY A 138 3.57 -12.12 14.59
CA GLY A 138 2.67 -12.44 15.71
C GLY A 138 1.62 -11.36 16.02
N LYS A 139 1.53 -10.30 15.23
CA LYS A 139 0.56 -9.21 15.32
C LYS A 139 -0.43 -9.25 14.17
N VAL A 140 -1.57 -8.61 14.34
CA VAL A 140 -2.58 -8.41 13.30
C VAL A 140 -2.97 -6.94 13.28
N THR A 141 -2.89 -6.33 12.10
CA THR A 141 -3.34 -4.96 11.85
C THR A 141 -4.33 -4.94 10.69
N HIS A 142 -4.83 -3.77 10.31
CA HIS A 142 -5.68 -3.59 9.13
C HIS A 142 -4.96 -2.79 8.06
N ALA A 143 -5.14 -3.18 6.81
CA ALA A 143 -4.76 -2.38 5.65
C ALA A 143 -5.95 -1.59 5.12
N MET A 144 -5.70 -0.45 4.44
CA MET A 144 -6.77 0.43 3.97
C MET A 144 -7.47 -0.12 2.73
N CYS A 145 -6.76 -0.89 1.88
CA CYS A 145 -7.29 -1.52 0.67
C CYS A 145 -6.56 -2.82 0.31
N ALA A 146 -6.98 -3.49 -0.78
CA ALA A 146 -6.37 -4.73 -1.24
C ALA A 146 -4.89 -4.56 -1.67
N VAL A 147 -4.55 -3.48 -2.36
CA VAL A 147 -3.16 -3.16 -2.76
C VAL A 147 -2.30 -2.85 -1.53
N ASP A 148 -2.84 -2.12 -0.56
CA ASP A 148 -2.18 -1.83 0.71
C ASP A 148 -1.86 -3.12 1.48
N ALA A 149 -2.82 -4.05 1.53
CA ALA A 149 -2.62 -5.34 2.19
C ALA A 149 -1.50 -6.15 1.54
N LEU A 150 -1.48 -6.21 0.19
CA LEU A 150 -0.48 -6.94 -0.58
C LEU A 150 0.92 -6.31 -0.53
N GLY A 151 1.00 -4.99 -0.36
CA GLY A 151 2.28 -4.27 -0.27
C GLY A 151 2.91 -4.27 1.13
N THR A 152 2.13 -4.61 2.17
CA THR A 152 2.58 -4.56 3.58
C THR A 152 3.79 -5.46 3.82
N GLY A 153 3.82 -6.67 3.26
CA GLY A 153 4.91 -7.62 3.47
C GLY A 153 6.26 -7.07 2.99
N ALA A 154 6.31 -6.55 1.78
CA ALA A 154 7.54 -5.96 1.22
C ALA A 154 7.98 -4.70 1.98
N MET A 155 7.04 -3.93 2.53
CA MET A 155 7.35 -2.75 3.33
C MET A 155 8.04 -3.11 4.66
N PHE A 156 7.63 -4.20 5.32
CA PHE A 156 8.18 -4.64 6.60
C PHE A 156 9.24 -5.75 6.47
N ASP A 157 9.63 -6.10 5.23
CA ASP A 157 10.58 -7.19 4.97
C ASP A 157 10.16 -8.51 5.65
N ALA A 158 8.86 -8.85 5.60
CA ALA A 158 8.25 -9.96 6.32
C ALA A 158 7.19 -10.68 5.47
N ASP A 159 7.04 -11.98 5.71
CA ASP A 159 5.91 -12.72 5.17
C ASP A 159 4.63 -12.35 5.92
N VAL A 160 3.54 -12.18 5.18
CA VAL A 160 2.25 -11.79 5.73
C VAL A 160 1.16 -12.81 5.38
N VAL A 161 0.16 -12.89 6.23
CA VAL A 161 -1.11 -13.55 5.96
C VAL A 161 -2.20 -12.51 5.91
N ILE A 162 -2.87 -12.41 4.78
CA ILE A 162 -3.99 -11.50 4.55
C ILE A 162 -5.28 -12.29 4.66
N GLU A 163 -6.14 -11.88 5.59
CA GLU A 163 -7.52 -12.37 5.70
C GLU A 163 -8.45 -11.24 5.25
N SER A 164 -9.21 -11.50 4.19
CA SER A 164 -10.08 -10.52 3.59
C SER A 164 -11.44 -11.13 3.22
N ARG A 165 -12.26 -10.33 2.55
CA ARG A 165 -13.58 -10.75 2.07
C ARG A 165 -13.79 -10.29 0.64
N CYS A 166 -14.52 -11.10 -0.12
CA CYS A 166 -15.01 -10.72 -1.43
C CYS A 166 -15.98 -9.53 -1.29
N ARG A 167 -15.71 -8.43 -1.97
CA ARG A 167 -16.53 -7.23 -1.94
C ARG A 167 -17.99 -7.48 -2.43
N ALA A 168 -18.20 -8.45 -3.33
CA ALA A 168 -19.52 -8.76 -3.86
C ALA A 168 -20.33 -9.70 -2.94
N CYS A 169 -19.76 -10.85 -2.56
CA CYS A 169 -20.52 -11.89 -1.84
C CYS A 169 -20.17 -12.01 -0.35
N GLY A 170 -19.17 -11.28 0.16
CA GLY A 170 -18.71 -11.38 1.54
C GLY A 170 -17.94 -12.67 1.88
N GLY A 171 -17.76 -13.57 0.90
CA GLY A 171 -17.02 -14.82 1.09
C GLY A 171 -15.57 -14.60 1.50
N PRO A 172 -14.97 -15.51 2.29
CA PRO A 172 -13.62 -15.33 2.80
C PRO A 172 -12.59 -15.42 1.66
N ILE A 173 -11.55 -14.60 1.76
CA ILE A 173 -10.35 -14.62 0.92
C ILE A 173 -9.14 -14.65 1.84
N ARG A 174 -8.22 -15.58 1.58
CA ARG A 174 -6.99 -15.72 2.31
C ARG A 174 -5.81 -15.74 1.34
N ILE A 175 -4.80 -14.90 1.61
CA ILE A 175 -3.58 -14.82 0.81
C ILE A 175 -2.40 -14.93 1.78
N ALA A 176 -1.44 -15.80 1.47
CA ALA A 176 -0.16 -15.85 2.16
C ALA A 176 0.97 -15.44 1.22
N THR A 177 1.95 -14.73 1.75
CA THR A 177 3.16 -14.36 1.03
C THR A 177 4.36 -15.15 1.52
N LYS A 178 5.42 -15.15 0.74
CA LYS A 178 6.74 -15.73 1.04
C LYS A 178 7.85 -14.81 0.55
N ASP A 179 9.08 -15.21 0.87
CA ASP A 179 10.29 -14.49 0.47
C ASP A 179 10.29 -13.04 0.96
N ARG A 180 9.87 -12.83 2.22
CA ARG A 180 9.76 -11.51 2.87
C ARG A 180 8.75 -10.59 2.18
N GLY A 181 7.60 -11.18 1.84
CA GLY A 181 6.48 -10.44 1.26
C GLY A 181 6.63 -10.05 -0.20
N ILE A 182 7.61 -10.62 -0.92
CA ILE A 182 7.83 -10.28 -2.34
C ILE A 182 7.23 -11.26 -3.34
N ALA A 183 6.76 -12.42 -2.87
CA ALA A 183 6.09 -13.42 -3.69
C ALA A 183 4.83 -13.96 -2.99
N LEU A 184 3.86 -14.40 -3.78
CA LEU A 184 2.70 -15.13 -3.26
C LEU A 184 3.10 -16.57 -2.94
N ASP A 185 2.63 -17.07 -1.80
CA ASP A 185 2.72 -18.48 -1.41
C ASP A 185 1.41 -19.21 -1.72
N SER A 186 0.28 -18.62 -1.30
CA SER A 186 -1.06 -19.17 -1.59
C SER A 186 -2.11 -18.07 -1.75
N VAL A 187 -3.15 -18.37 -2.52
CA VAL A 187 -4.34 -17.54 -2.73
C VAL A 187 -5.56 -18.44 -2.66
N GLU A 188 -6.48 -18.16 -1.75
CA GLU A 188 -7.71 -18.92 -1.52
C GLU A 188 -8.92 -17.99 -1.47
N PRO A 189 -9.91 -18.19 -2.35
CA PRO A 189 -9.95 -19.14 -3.47
C PRO A 189 -8.98 -18.76 -4.61
N GLU A 190 -8.51 -19.74 -5.39
CA GLU A 190 -7.54 -19.54 -6.48
C GLU A 190 -7.99 -18.50 -7.53
N PRO A 191 -9.29 -18.44 -7.95
CA PRO A 191 -9.71 -17.45 -8.96
C PRO A 191 -9.91 -16.03 -8.40
N THR A 192 -9.30 -15.71 -7.26
CA THR A 192 -9.33 -14.36 -6.69
C THR A 192 -8.74 -13.32 -7.65
N VAL A 193 -9.44 -12.19 -7.78
CA VAL A 193 -8.98 -11.03 -8.54
C VAL A 193 -9.04 -9.76 -7.68
N VAL A 194 -8.32 -8.73 -8.10
CA VAL A 194 -8.31 -7.41 -7.47
C VAL A 194 -8.85 -6.40 -8.46
N TRP A 195 -9.75 -5.55 -8.01
CA TRP A 195 -10.13 -4.33 -8.72
C TRP A 195 -9.37 -3.15 -8.15
N SER A 196 -8.63 -2.45 -8.99
CA SER A 196 -7.97 -1.18 -8.67
C SER A 196 -8.72 -0.06 -9.36
N GLY A 197 -9.72 0.48 -8.67
CA GLY A 197 -10.53 1.59 -9.19
C GLY A 197 -9.83 2.94 -9.05
N ASN A 198 -10.22 3.91 -9.89
CA ASN A 198 -9.60 5.24 -10.01
C ASN A 198 -10.54 6.34 -9.52
N ARG A 199 -10.96 6.29 -8.24
CA ARG A 199 -11.80 7.35 -7.69
C ARG A 199 -11.07 8.05 -6.54
N TYR A 200 -10.64 9.28 -6.78
CA TYR A 200 -10.08 10.15 -5.74
C TYR A 200 -10.89 11.45 -5.64
N GLU A 201 -11.41 11.75 -4.46
CA GLU A 201 -12.29 12.89 -4.20
C GLU A 201 -11.58 14.03 -3.45
N GLY A 202 -10.27 14.14 -3.62
CA GLY A 202 -9.50 15.37 -3.32
C GLY A 202 -9.12 15.64 -1.87
N ALA A 203 -9.54 14.85 -0.87
CA ALA A 203 -9.22 15.12 0.54
C ALA A 203 -8.37 14.04 1.21
N CYS A 204 -8.75 12.75 1.05
CA CYS A 204 -8.07 11.65 1.71
C CYS A 204 -8.24 10.37 0.87
N ALA A 205 -7.13 9.75 0.48
CA ALA A 205 -7.17 8.53 -0.32
C ALA A 205 -7.78 7.36 0.46
N ALA A 206 -7.59 7.28 1.77
CA ALA A 206 -8.20 6.26 2.62
C ALA A 206 -9.74 6.27 2.59
N THR A 207 -10.37 7.42 2.36
CA THR A 207 -11.84 7.57 2.31
C THR A 207 -12.40 7.68 0.88
N SER A 208 -11.55 7.66 -0.13
CA SER A 208 -11.95 7.74 -1.53
C SER A 208 -11.31 6.64 -2.38
N LEU A 209 -10.03 6.76 -2.75
CA LEU A 209 -9.31 5.82 -3.60
C LEU A 209 -9.27 4.40 -3.01
N CYS A 210 -8.90 4.26 -1.74
CA CYS A 210 -8.81 2.94 -1.08
C CYS A 210 -10.18 2.24 -1.01
N THR A 211 -11.29 2.97 -0.99
CA THR A 211 -12.64 2.39 -0.94
C THR A 211 -13.05 1.65 -2.20
N VAL A 212 -12.38 1.91 -3.32
CA VAL A 212 -12.64 1.28 -4.62
C VAL A 212 -11.55 0.32 -5.07
N ILE A 213 -10.62 -0.04 -4.16
CA ILE A 213 -9.58 -1.05 -4.41
C ILE A 213 -9.86 -2.26 -3.51
N ALA A 214 -10.33 -3.36 -4.09
CA ALA A 214 -10.87 -4.48 -3.33
C ALA A 214 -10.59 -5.84 -3.94
N PHE A 215 -10.67 -6.90 -3.11
CA PHE A 215 -10.64 -8.29 -3.56
C PHE A 215 -12.01 -8.80 -3.96
N PHE A 216 -12.02 -9.68 -4.96
CA PHE A 216 -13.18 -10.47 -5.38
C PHE A 216 -12.75 -11.93 -5.51
N CYS A 217 -13.55 -12.87 -5.01
CA CYS A 217 -13.20 -14.29 -5.03
C CYS A 217 -13.32 -14.93 -6.43
N SER A 218 -13.82 -14.19 -7.43
CA SER A 218 -13.84 -14.58 -8.84
C SER A 218 -14.07 -13.36 -9.75
N GLU A 219 -13.76 -13.52 -11.02
CA GLU A 219 -14.05 -12.52 -12.06
C GLU A 219 -15.55 -12.25 -12.19
N ALA A 220 -16.39 -13.29 -12.12
CA ALA A 220 -17.85 -13.16 -12.15
C ALA A 220 -18.39 -12.25 -11.02
N HIS A 221 -17.83 -12.34 -9.81
CA HIS A 221 -18.22 -11.46 -8.72
C HIS A 221 -17.73 -10.02 -8.90
N LEU A 222 -16.60 -9.81 -9.54
CA LEU A 222 -16.16 -8.47 -9.93
C LEU A 222 -17.12 -7.86 -10.96
N GLU A 223 -17.47 -8.60 -12.01
CA GLU A 223 -18.41 -8.15 -13.05
C GLU A 223 -19.80 -7.83 -12.49
N GLU A 224 -20.33 -8.71 -11.62
CA GLU A 224 -21.60 -8.50 -10.92
C GLU A 224 -21.56 -7.21 -10.09
N TRP A 225 -20.51 -7.00 -9.30
CA TRP A 225 -20.36 -5.81 -8.46
C TRP A 225 -20.26 -4.53 -9.29
N GLN A 226 -19.50 -4.55 -10.39
CA GLN A 226 -19.38 -3.41 -11.31
C GLN A 226 -20.72 -3.09 -11.96
N GLY A 227 -21.45 -4.09 -12.45
CA GLY A 227 -22.75 -3.90 -13.10
C GLY A 227 -23.82 -3.35 -12.16
N ALA A 228 -23.85 -3.83 -10.92
CA ALA A 228 -24.86 -3.47 -9.93
C ALA A 228 -24.61 -2.10 -9.26
N ASN A 229 -23.35 -1.78 -8.95
CA ASN A 229 -23.03 -0.67 -8.06
C ASN A 229 -22.21 0.44 -8.73
N HIS A 230 -21.48 0.13 -9.80
CA HIS A 230 -20.51 1.05 -10.40
C HIS A 230 -20.49 0.96 -11.94
N PRO A 231 -21.64 1.14 -12.63
CA PRO A 231 -21.65 1.11 -14.09
C PRO A 231 -20.74 2.21 -14.64
N GLY A 232 -19.74 1.82 -15.45
CA GLY A 232 -18.77 2.75 -16.01
C GLY A 232 -17.63 3.15 -15.07
N ALA A 233 -17.41 2.42 -13.96
CA ALA A 233 -16.25 2.66 -13.11
C ALA A 233 -14.94 2.45 -13.89
N GLU A 234 -14.07 3.45 -13.84
CA GLU A 234 -12.72 3.37 -14.41
C GLU A 234 -11.78 2.66 -13.42
N GLY A 235 -10.90 1.83 -13.93
CA GLY A 235 -9.93 1.09 -13.12
C GLY A 235 -9.31 -0.07 -13.87
N CYS A 236 -8.46 -0.81 -13.18
CA CYS A 236 -7.75 -1.98 -13.69
C CYS A 236 -8.17 -3.24 -12.95
N ARG A 237 -8.48 -4.30 -13.69
CA ARG A 237 -8.61 -5.65 -13.14
C ARG A 237 -7.22 -6.27 -13.08
N LEU A 238 -6.81 -6.75 -11.93
CA LEU A 238 -5.50 -7.32 -11.65
C LEU A 238 -5.63 -8.74 -11.08
N THR A 239 -4.66 -9.58 -11.35
CA THR A 239 -4.41 -10.77 -10.54
C THR A 239 -3.85 -10.36 -9.18
N PRO A 240 -3.88 -11.21 -8.14
CA PRO A 240 -3.23 -10.92 -6.86
C PRO A 240 -1.72 -10.64 -7.00
N ASP A 241 -1.02 -11.31 -7.92
CA ASP A 241 0.40 -11.05 -8.19
C ASP A 241 0.63 -9.65 -8.79
N GLU A 242 -0.17 -9.26 -9.78
CA GLU A 242 -0.10 -7.92 -10.38
C GLU A 242 -0.40 -6.82 -9.35
N ALA A 243 -1.41 -7.02 -8.51
CA ALA A 243 -1.74 -6.09 -7.43
C ALA A 243 -0.64 -6.04 -6.35
N MET A 244 0.04 -7.17 -6.09
CA MET A 244 1.21 -7.21 -5.21
C MET A 244 2.40 -6.44 -5.81
N GLN A 245 2.64 -6.52 -7.12
CA GLN A 245 3.65 -5.70 -7.79
C GLN A 245 3.38 -4.20 -7.57
N VAL A 246 2.13 -3.74 -7.71
CA VAL A 246 1.72 -2.37 -7.43
C VAL A 246 1.98 -2.01 -5.96
N GLY A 247 1.54 -2.85 -5.02
CA GLY A 247 1.73 -2.63 -3.59
C GLY A 247 3.22 -2.56 -3.21
N ARG A 248 4.05 -3.44 -3.75
CA ARG A 248 5.51 -3.42 -3.55
C ARG A 248 6.14 -2.14 -4.07
N ALA A 249 5.79 -1.72 -5.28
CA ALA A 249 6.32 -0.50 -5.88
C ALA A 249 6.00 0.75 -5.03
N LEU A 250 4.83 0.78 -4.40
CA LEU A 250 4.38 1.87 -3.55
C LEU A 250 4.98 1.82 -2.13
N PHE A 251 5.12 0.63 -1.53
CA PHE A 251 5.36 0.56 -0.10
C PHE A 251 6.75 0.07 0.29
N ALA A 252 7.44 -0.74 -0.51
CA ALA A 252 8.81 -1.15 -0.20
C ALA A 252 9.78 0.04 0.01
N PRO A 253 9.70 1.16 -0.75
CA PRO A 253 10.58 2.30 -0.53
C PRO A 253 10.28 3.13 0.72
N VAL A 254 9.14 2.91 1.39
CA VAL A 254 8.65 3.82 2.44
C VAL A 254 9.43 3.70 3.74
N LEU A 255 9.71 2.49 4.22
CA LEU A 255 10.52 2.27 5.41
C LEU A 255 12.00 2.18 5.07
N THR A 256 12.83 2.73 5.95
CA THR A 256 14.28 2.57 5.87
C THR A 256 14.66 1.32 6.67
N HIS A 257 14.98 0.24 5.96
CA HIS A 257 15.57 -0.91 6.64
C HIS A 257 17.02 -0.57 6.99
N ALA A 258 17.33 -0.47 8.27
CA ALA A 258 18.72 -0.35 8.71
C ALA A 258 19.50 -1.56 8.18
N ALA A 259 20.52 -1.33 7.37
CA ALA A 259 21.39 -2.39 6.89
C ALA A 259 21.97 -3.14 8.11
N GLY A 260 21.38 -4.31 8.46
CA GLY A 260 21.83 -5.14 9.57
C GLY A 260 20.84 -5.44 10.68
N ALA A 261 19.58 -5.01 10.60
CA ALA A 261 18.55 -5.39 11.59
C ALA A 261 17.92 -6.78 11.29
N VAL A 262 18.69 -7.71 10.77
CA VAL A 262 18.32 -9.14 10.73
C VAL A 262 18.54 -9.70 12.13
N GLY A 263 17.51 -9.80 12.94
CA GLY A 263 17.58 -10.62 14.15
C GLY A 263 17.10 -10.02 15.46
N ARG A 264 15.90 -9.38 15.50
CA ARG A 264 15.22 -9.14 16.77
C ARG A 264 13.70 -9.12 16.64
N MET A 265 13.12 -10.15 16.09
CA MET A 265 11.73 -10.55 16.34
C MET A 265 11.72 -12.09 16.38
N ALA A 266 12.15 -12.64 17.51
CA ALA A 266 11.94 -14.04 17.88
C ALA A 266 10.82 -14.11 18.92
#